data_8060cae84950e749f458b6098cbbab61
#
_entry.id   8060cae84950e749f458b6098cbbab61
#
_cell.length_a   1.000
_cell.length_b   1.000
_cell.length_c   1.000
_cell.angle_alpha   90.00
_cell.angle_beta   90.00
_cell.angle_gamma   90.00
#
_symmetry.space_group_name_H-M   'P 1'
#
loop_
_entity.id
_entity.type
_entity.pdbx_description
1 polymer ?
#
loop_
_entity_poly.entity_id
_entity_poly.type
_entity_poly.pdbx_seq_one_letter_code
_entity_poly.pdbx_strand_id
1 'polypeptide(L)'
;MLNQLRILIVDDNEIDRIAVRRFLRTSEMAIEITEAADYQEAKEQMSNNLFDCMFIDYLLPDGDGLTLVREIRQQGLKIPLIVLTGHGDEEIAVDMMKAGASDYLSKFRLSALRLNQAMRNALRIYEAEQEVTIAKQEKEQLARQKEDFVSRMTHDLRTPLVSVNHILELFQEGLYGEITPEMSRVIHVIIRSNTNLLEMVNNLLEVYCYENGEKILNFTKLKIIDILEEVCQQLTPLAREKGLELSLNAENAGEIFLTGDRLELRRVLTNLIGNAIKFTQKGDVKIHLIPATEEDTFVTIVVEDTGIGISAEELPRIFERLYSGSPDSSNNGLGLYLSRRIIDAHGGTIAVTSELERGTSVSVRLPV
;
A
#
# COMPACT_ATOMS: atom_id res chain seq x y z
N MET A 1 -1.67 23.55 30.80
CA MET A 1 -0.52 24.05 31.52
C MET A 1 0.44 24.56 30.46
N LEU A 2 0.84 25.83 30.48
CA LEU A 2 1.88 26.36 29.59
C LEU A 2 3.17 25.61 29.94
N ASN A 3 3.61 24.69 29.06
CA ASN A 3 4.87 24.00 29.26
C ASN A 3 5.98 25.04 29.27
N GLN A 4 6.73 25.11 30.37
CA GLN A 4 7.91 25.93 30.49
C GLN A 4 9.00 25.33 29.59
N LEU A 5 9.52 26.11 28.63
CA LEU A 5 10.60 25.67 27.74
C LEU A 5 11.93 25.62 28.51
N ARG A 6 12.61 24.49 28.45
CA ARG A 6 13.93 24.29 29.05
C ARG A 6 15.01 24.53 28.01
N ILE A 7 15.83 25.53 28.25
CA ILE A 7 16.86 25.97 27.32
C ILE A 7 18.23 25.81 27.96
N LEU A 8 19.15 25.19 27.23
CA LEU A 8 20.57 25.17 27.61
C LEU A 8 21.33 26.21 26.77
N ILE A 9 22.12 27.03 27.45
CA ILE A 9 23.07 27.99 26.85
C ILE A 9 24.47 27.48 27.13
N VAL A 10 25.23 27.20 26.06
CA VAL A 10 26.62 26.74 26.15
C VAL A 10 27.53 27.81 25.52
N ASP A 11 28.32 28.49 26.34
CA ASP A 11 29.22 29.55 25.92
C ASP A 11 30.25 29.79 27.02
N ASP A 12 31.52 29.93 26.72
CA ASP A 12 32.57 30.14 27.71
C ASP A 12 32.56 31.58 28.28
N ASN A 13 32.10 32.54 27.48
CA ASN A 13 32.04 33.94 27.83
C ASN A 13 30.79 34.25 28.66
N GLU A 14 30.98 34.60 29.95
CA GLU A 14 29.91 34.96 30.85
C GLU A 14 29.05 36.14 30.32
N ILE A 15 29.70 37.12 29.66
CA ILE A 15 28.98 38.30 29.12
C ILE A 15 28.02 37.88 28.05
N ASP A 16 28.41 36.94 27.17
CA ASP A 16 27.56 36.45 26.10
C ASP A 16 26.41 35.62 26.68
N ARG A 17 26.65 34.76 27.68
CA ARG A 17 25.57 34.06 28.39
C ARG A 17 24.56 35.00 29.02
N ILE A 18 25.03 36.06 29.67
CA ILE A 18 24.17 37.12 30.26
C ILE A 18 23.33 37.80 29.17
N ALA A 19 23.92 38.12 28.01
CA ALA A 19 23.23 38.77 26.91
C ALA A 19 22.11 37.85 26.36
N VAL A 20 22.43 36.58 26.08
CA VAL A 20 21.46 35.58 25.57
C VAL A 20 20.33 35.39 26.58
N ARG A 21 20.65 35.19 27.88
CA ARG A 21 19.67 35.07 28.96
C ARG A 21 18.77 36.31 29.04
N ARG A 22 19.31 37.51 28.94
CA ARG A 22 18.53 38.75 28.95
C ARG A 22 17.58 38.84 27.80
N PHE A 23 18.01 38.44 26.57
CA PHE A 23 17.18 38.45 25.41
C PHE A 23 16.07 37.38 25.45
N LEU A 24 16.36 36.18 25.95
CA LEU A 24 15.36 35.13 26.15
C LEU A 24 14.28 35.52 27.16
N ARG A 25 14.64 36.26 28.23
CA ARG A 25 13.66 36.77 29.21
C ARG A 25 12.67 37.79 28.67
N THR A 26 12.92 38.33 27.47
CA THR A 26 11.95 39.22 26.80
C THR A 26 10.93 38.44 25.98
N SER A 27 11.06 37.10 25.94
CA SER A 27 10.10 36.24 25.26
C SER A 27 8.76 36.22 25.98
N GLU A 28 7.68 36.06 25.23
CA GLU A 28 6.34 35.83 25.77
C GLU A 28 6.16 34.41 26.34
N MET A 29 7.12 33.51 26.05
CA MET A 29 7.12 32.12 26.52
C MET A 29 7.73 31.99 27.89
N ALA A 30 7.19 31.12 28.73
CA ALA A 30 7.80 30.76 29.99
C ALA A 30 9.07 29.93 29.70
N ILE A 31 10.25 30.42 30.12
CA ILE A 31 11.54 29.81 29.81
C ILE A 31 12.30 29.54 31.11
N GLU A 32 12.79 28.32 31.26
CA GLU A 32 13.77 27.91 32.23
C GLU A 32 15.14 27.79 31.54
N ILE A 33 16.15 28.45 32.10
CA ILE A 33 17.48 28.55 31.50
C ILE A 33 18.51 27.85 32.38
N THR A 34 19.22 26.91 31.79
CA THR A 34 20.42 26.28 32.30
C THR A 34 21.63 26.81 31.53
N GLU A 35 22.74 27.05 32.19
CA GLU A 35 23.96 27.52 31.54
C GLU A 35 25.07 26.48 31.71
N ALA A 36 25.96 26.38 30.72
CA ALA A 36 27.20 25.63 30.76
C ALA A 36 28.34 26.48 30.17
N ALA A 37 29.48 26.51 30.85
CA ALA A 37 30.62 27.31 30.44
C ALA A 37 31.59 26.58 29.51
N ASP A 38 31.46 25.28 29.40
CA ASP A 38 32.35 24.47 28.58
C ASP A 38 31.62 23.23 28.04
N TYR A 39 32.32 22.46 27.20
CA TYR A 39 31.82 21.26 26.57
C TYR A 39 31.46 20.15 27.58
N GLN A 40 32.29 19.94 28.61
CA GLN A 40 32.06 18.90 29.62
C GLN A 40 30.86 19.21 30.48
N GLU A 41 30.70 20.45 30.94
CA GLU A 41 29.54 20.90 31.69
C GLU A 41 28.25 20.76 30.85
N ALA A 42 28.32 21.08 29.54
CA ALA A 42 27.18 20.88 28.63
C ALA A 42 26.77 19.41 28.57
N LYS A 43 27.71 18.46 28.47
CA LYS A 43 27.42 17.01 28.47
C LYS A 43 26.85 16.54 29.81
N GLU A 44 27.33 17.04 30.90
CA GLU A 44 26.81 16.72 32.24
C GLU A 44 25.36 17.21 32.38
N GLN A 45 25.10 18.44 31.97
CA GLN A 45 23.72 19.00 32.01
C GLN A 45 22.78 18.21 31.10
N MET A 46 23.21 17.83 29.91
CA MET A 46 22.40 17.00 29.00
C MET A 46 22.15 15.58 29.51
N SER A 47 23.06 15.03 30.31
CA SER A 47 22.89 13.69 30.89
C SER A 47 21.86 13.71 32.05
N ASN A 48 21.73 14.80 32.72
CA ASN A 48 20.89 14.97 33.93
C ASN A 48 19.53 15.62 33.62
N ASN A 49 19.41 16.34 32.49
CA ASN A 49 18.24 17.14 32.15
C ASN A 49 17.84 16.95 30.69
N LEU A 50 16.56 17.17 30.42
CA LEU A 50 16.04 17.25 29.05
C LEU A 50 15.87 18.73 28.68
N PHE A 51 16.26 19.09 27.46
CA PHE A 51 16.13 20.43 26.93
C PHE A 51 15.24 20.46 25.69
N ASP A 52 14.52 21.58 25.53
CA ASP A 52 13.63 21.76 24.37
C ASP A 52 14.33 22.56 23.24
N CYS A 53 15.40 23.32 23.59
CA CYS A 53 16.25 24.05 22.64
C CYS A 53 17.62 24.29 23.26
N MET A 54 18.66 24.38 22.43
CA MET A 54 20.01 24.72 22.91
C MET A 54 20.59 25.86 22.07
N PHE A 55 21.30 26.77 22.74
CA PHE A 55 22.18 27.79 22.16
C PHE A 55 23.62 27.38 22.42
N ILE A 56 24.42 27.20 21.36
CA ILE A 56 25.76 26.66 21.47
C ILE A 56 26.73 27.60 20.81
N ASP A 57 27.75 28.06 21.59
CA ASP A 57 28.88 28.76 20.99
C ASP A 57 29.73 27.82 20.15
N TYR A 58 30.27 28.33 19.07
CA TYR A 58 31.21 27.59 18.25
C TYR A 58 32.54 27.32 18.97
N LEU A 59 33.08 28.31 19.67
CA LEU A 59 34.35 28.21 20.37
C LEU A 59 34.10 27.84 21.84
N LEU A 60 34.61 26.67 22.26
CA LEU A 60 34.57 26.22 23.64
C LEU A 60 35.98 25.88 24.08
N PRO A 61 36.37 26.14 25.35
CA PRO A 61 37.76 26.01 25.81
C PRO A 61 38.31 24.57 25.80
N ASP A 62 37.44 23.57 25.94
CA ASP A 62 37.77 22.16 26.04
C ASP A 62 37.25 21.33 24.87
N GLY A 63 36.82 21.98 23.78
CA GLY A 63 36.29 21.37 22.57
C GLY A 63 35.81 22.40 21.57
N ASP A 64 35.02 21.98 20.59
CA ASP A 64 34.32 22.87 19.69
C ASP A 64 32.81 22.57 19.64
N GLY A 65 32.02 23.62 19.39
CA GLY A 65 30.58 23.50 19.29
C GLY A 65 30.15 22.57 18.14
N LEU A 66 30.96 22.43 17.09
CA LEU A 66 30.71 21.54 15.96
C LEU A 66 30.69 20.06 16.40
N THR A 67 31.68 19.69 17.23
CA THR A 67 31.76 18.34 17.80
C THR A 67 30.56 18.06 18.71
N LEU A 68 30.16 19.05 19.54
CA LEU A 68 29.00 18.92 20.41
C LEU A 68 27.71 18.70 19.59
N VAL A 69 27.49 19.48 18.54
CA VAL A 69 26.33 19.33 17.64
C VAL A 69 26.32 17.93 16.99
N ARG A 70 27.48 17.46 16.50
CA ARG A 70 27.58 16.11 15.89
C ARG A 70 27.27 15.02 16.90
N GLU A 71 27.79 15.09 18.12
CA GLU A 71 27.50 14.09 19.16
C GLU A 71 26.03 14.07 19.56
N ILE A 72 25.39 15.22 19.71
CA ILE A 72 23.95 15.34 20.00
C ILE A 72 23.15 14.64 18.89
N ARG A 73 23.50 14.87 17.63
CA ARG A 73 22.81 14.24 16.49
C ARG A 73 23.09 12.74 16.36
N GLN A 74 24.33 12.28 16.69
CA GLN A 74 24.67 10.85 16.74
C GLN A 74 23.90 10.10 17.83
N GLN A 75 23.59 10.74 18.94
CA GLN A 75 22.73 10.19 19.98
C GLN A 75 21.24 10.13 19.58
N GLY A 76 20.89 10.59 18.40
CA GLY A 76 19.51 10.60 17.88
C GLY A 76 18.63 11.73 18.42
N LEU A 77 19.20 12.66 19.19
CA LEU A 77 18.48 13.81 19.71
C LEU A 77 18.25 14.85 18.60
N LYS A 78 16.98 15.16 18.33
CA LYS A 78 16.57 16.07 17.23
C LYS A 78 16.16 17.45 17.72
N ILE A 79 16.37 17.76 19.01
CA ILE A 79 16.03 19.07 19.58
C ILE A 79 16.65 20.22 18.78
N PRO A 80 16.01 21.39 18.70
CA PRO A 80 16.57 22.57 18.07
C PRO A 80 17.91 23.00 18.65
N LEU A 81 18.93 23.15 17.79
CA LEU A 81 20.26 23.59 18.13
C LEU A 81 20.54 24.89 17.36
N ILE A 82 20.67 26.00 18.05
CA ILE A 82 20.96 27.30 17.46
C ILE A 82 22.41 27.64 17.81
N VAL A 83 23.22 27.88 16.80
CA VAL A 83 24.64 28.14 16.97
C VAL A 83 24.87 29.64 17.04
N LEU A 84 25.72 30.06 18.01
CA LEU A 84 26.19 31.41 18.13
C LEU A 84 27.61 31.51 17.55
N THR A 85 27.83 32.43 16.59
CA THR A 85 29.15 32.57 15.89
C THR A 85 29.72 33.95 16.05
N GLY A 86 31.03 34.07 16.05
CA GLY A 86 31.75 35.35 16.09
C GLY A 86 31.67 36.12 14.76
N HIS A 87 32.68 36.96 14.50
CA HIS A 87 32.76 37.81 13.32
C HIS A 87 33.52 37.11 12.17
N GLY A 88 32.92 37.01 11.01
CA GLY A 88 33.57 36.47 9.80
C GLY A 88 33.46 34.94 9.57
N ASP A 89 32.62 34.25 10.33
CA ASP A 89 32.59 32.81 10.38
C ASP A 89 31.49 32.20 9.47
N GLU A 90 31.33 32.72 8.23
CA GLU A 90 30.30 32.20 7.31
C GLU A 90 30.57 30.74 6.89
N GLU A 91 31.85 30.35 6.73
CA GLU A 91 32.21 28.96 6.44
C GLU A 91 31.87 28.02 7.59
N ILE A 92 32.12 28.47 8.82
CA ILE A 92 31.80 27.74 10.05
C ILE A 92 30.28 27.55 10.19
N ALA A 93 29.49 28.57 9.89
CA ALA A 93 28.04 28.47 9.91
C ALA A 93 27.52 27.38 8.96
N VAL A 94 28.11 27.25 7.77
CA VAL A 94 27.78 26.20 6.80
C VAL A 94 28.12 24.80 7.36
N ASP A 95 29.24 24.64 8.00
CA ASP A 95 29.66 23.34 8.55
C ASP A 95 28.79 22.96 9.77
N MET A 96 28.38 23.92 10.57
CA MET A 96 27.42 23.69 11.66
C MET A 96 26.03 23.28 11.14
N MET A 97 25.54 23.92 10.10
CA MET A 97 24.27 23.52 9.45
C MET A 97 24.36 22.12 8.86
N LYS A 98 25.48 21.76 8.21
CA LYS A 98 25.71 20.38 7.73
C LYS A 98 25.81 19.35 8.86
N ALA A 99 26.30 19.75 10.03
CA ALA A 99 26.36 18.91 11.22
C ALA A 99 25.00 18.68 11.87
N GLY A 100 23.98 19.46 11.46
CA GLY A 100 22.60 19.32 11.94
C GLY A 100 22.15 20.42 12.91
N ALA A 101 22.82 21.58 12.94
CA ALA A 101 22.29 22.76 13.61
C ALA A 101 20.98 23.19 12.92
N SER A 102 20.04 23.70 13.69
CA SER A 102 18.72 24.17 13.21
C SER A 102 18.77 25.59 12.67
N ASP A 103 19.66 26.41 13.21
CA ASP A 103 19.89 27.80 12.78
C ASP A 103 21.22 28.31 13.34
N TYR A 104 21.70 29.47 12.85
CA TYR A 104 22.85 30.14 13.41
C TYR A 104 22.61 31.64 13.53
N LEU A 105 23.25 32.25 14.52
CA LEU A 105 23.15 33.68 14.83
C LEU A 105 24.54 34.27 15.08
N SER A 106 24.85 35.40 14.43
CA SER A 106 26.09 36.13 14.73
C SER A 106 25.94 36.91 16.04
N LYS A 107 26.87 36.70 16.98
CA LYS A 107 26.94 37.43 18.27
C LYS A 107 26.97 38.96 18.09
N PHE A 108 27.61 39.49 17.05
CA PHE A 108 27.66 40.91 16.74
C PHE A 108 26.32 41.55 16.33
N ARG A 109 25.42 40.72 15.78
CA ARG A 109 24.10 41.19 15.37
C ARG A 109 22.99 40.60 16.25
N LEU A 110 23.36 40.12 17.43
CA LEU A 110 22.43 39.51 18.35
C LEU A 110 21.47 40.57 18.91
N SER A 111 20.21 40.29 18.89
CA SER A 111 19.16 41.10 19.46
C SER A 111 18.04 40.22 20.00
N ALA A 112 17.26 40.71 20.94
CA ALA A 112 16.10 39.96 21.46
C ALA A 112 15.14 39.50 20.36
N LEU A 113 14.90 40.35 19.35
CA LEU A 113 14.02 40.03 18.25
C LEU A 113 14.56 38.85 17.42
N ARG A 114 15.82 38.90 16.99
CA ARG A 114 16.44 37.85 16.18
C ARG A 114 16.54 36.50 16.90
N LEU A 115 16.98 36.56 18.18
CA LEU A 115 17.14 35.36 18.99
C LEU A 115 15.79 34.68 19.24
N ASN A 116 14.77 35.43 19.64
CA ASN A 116 13.43 34.87 19.83
C ASN A 116 12.79 34.39 18.52
N GLN A 117 13.09 35.04 17.38
CA GLN A 117 12.59 34.62 16.07
C GLN A 117 13.24 33.31 15.63
N ALA A 118 14.57 33.18 15.75
CA ALA A 118 15.30 31.95 15.44
C ALA A 118 14.80 30.76 16.30
N MET A 119 14.69 30.99 17.61
CA MET A 119 14.17 29.98 18.54
C MET A 119 12.75 29.55 18.18
N ARG A 120 11.82 30.47 17.94
CA ARG A 120 10.44 30.15 17.57
C ARG A 120 10.37 29.38 16.24
N ASN A 121 11.17 29.78 15.24
CA ASN A 121 11.21 29.11 13.96
C ASN A 121 11.75 27.67 14.11
N ALA A 122 12.84 27.49 14.85
CA ALA A 122 13.45 26.19 15.06
C ALA A 122 12.53 25.25 15.85
N LEU A 123 11.86 25.73 16.90
CA LEU A 123 10.86 24.98 17.65
C LEU A 123 9.67 24.57 16.78
N ARG A 124 9.14 25.51 15.98
CA ARG A 124 8.00 25.22 15.09
C ARG A 124 8.33 24.15 14.04
N ILE A 125 9.54 24.21 13.47
CA ILE A 125 9.99 23.19 12.48
C ILE A 125 10.10 21.85 13.19
N TYR A 126 10.71 21.80 14.37
CA TYR A 126 10.87 20.59 15.17
C TYR A 126 9.51 19.96 15.55
N GLU A 127 8.56 20.76 16.01
CA GLU A 127 7.20 20.31 16.35
C GLU A 127 6.51 19.71 15.12
N ALA A 128 6.58 20.39 13.95
CA ALA A 128 5.99 19.91 12.71
C ALA A 128 6.63 18.58 12.24
N GLU A 129 7.94 18.42 12.36
CA GLU A 129 8.63 17.17 12.04
C GLU A 129 8.24 16.02 12.97
N GLN A 130 8.05 16.32 14.27
CA GLN A 130 7.57 15.34 15.24
C GLN A 130 6.13 14.91 14.94
N GLU A 131 5.23 15.86 14.66
CA GLU A 131 3.84 15.55 14.27
C GLU A 131 3.78 14.66 13.04
N VAL A 132 4.56 14.97 11.99
CA VAL A 132 4.64 14.14 10.77
C VAL A 132 5.15 12.73 11.10
N THR A 133 6.15 12.63 11.97
CA THR A 133 6.73 11.34 12.36
C THR A 133 5.72 10.49 13.14
N ILE A 134 5.01 11.08 14.10
CA ILE A 134 3.97 10.41 14.87
C ILE A 134 2.81 9.98 13.97
N ALA A 135 2.30 10.89 13.13
CA ALA A 135 1.22 10.58 12.19
C ALA A 135 1.58 9.44 11.23
N LYS A 136 2.85 9.39 10.77
CA LYS A 136 3.34 8.29 9.94
C LYS A 136 3.35 6.96 10.70
N GLN A 137 3.84 6.95 11.94
CA GLN A 137 3.87 5.75 12.77
C GLN A 137 2.46 5.24 13.09
N GLU A 138 1.53 6.12 13.42
CA GLU A 138 0.13 5.77 13.66
C GLU A 138 -0.52 5.18 12.41
N LYS A 139 -0.27 5.78 11.25
CA LYS A 139 -0.77 5.26 9.96
C LYS A 139 -0.22 3.86 9.65
N GLU A 140 1.07 3.64 9.86
CA GLU A 140 1.71 2.33 9.67
C GLU A 140 1.17 1.28 10.65
N GLN A 141 0.97 1.66 11.90
CA GLN A 141 0.40 0.79 12.93
C GLN A 141 -1.04 0.41 12.59
N LEU A 142 -1.87 1.37 12.17
CA LEU A 142 -3.24 1.13 11.78
C LEU A 142 -3.33 0.22 10.55
N ALA A 143 -2.43 0.41 9.58
CA ALA A 143 -2.35 -0.45 8.40
C ALA A 143 -2.06 -1.91 8.81
N ARG A 144 -1.06 -2.16 9.66
CA ARG A 144 -0.73 -3.50 10.18
C ARG A 144 -1.87 -4.13 10.97
N GLN A 145 -2.55 -3.35 11.83
CA GLN A 145 -3.71 -3.87 12.58
C GLN A 145 -4.86 -4.29 11.67
N LYS A 146 -5.10 -3.52 10.61
CA LYS A 146 -6.11 -3.82 9.61
C LYS A 146 -5.77 -5.10 8.84
N GLU A 147 -4.50 -5.29 8.49
CA GLU A 147 -3.98 -6.49 7.82
C GLU A 147 -4.18 -7.75 8.66
N ASP A 148 -3.70 -7.71 9.90
CA ASP A 148 -3.86 -8.80 10.86
C ASP A 148 -5.34 -9.17 11.07
N PHE A 149 -6.21 -8.15 11.14
CA PHE A 149 -7.64 -8.36 11.31
C PHE A 149 -8.26 -9.09 10.12
N VAL A 150 -7.98 -8.63 8.88
CA VAL A 150 -8.53 -9.23 7.65
C VAL A 150 -8.01 -10.67 7.49
N SER A 151 -6.73 -10.90 7.73
CA SER A 151 -6.12 -12.23 7.63
C SER A 151 -6.74 -13.22 8.64
N ARG A 152 -6.87 -12.82 9.89
CA ARG A 152 -7.50 -13.66 10.93
C ARG A 152 -8.96 -13.93 10.63
N MET A 153 -9.74 -12.91 10.30
CA MET A 153 -11.16 -13.10 9.96
C MET A 153 -11.35 -14.07 8.79
N THR A 154 -10.49 -13.95 7.76
CA THR A 154 -10.56 -14.86 6.60
C THR A 154 -10.28 -16.30 7.01
N HIS A 155 -9.25 -16.54 7.83
CA HIS A 155 -8.94 -17.87 8.36
C HIS A 155 -10.11 -18.43 9.19
N ASP A 156 -10.66 -17.61 10.09
CA ASP A 156 -11.71 -18.01 11.01
C ASP A 156 -13.05 -18.26 10.30
N LEU A 157 -13.29 -17.60 9.16
CA LEU A 157 -14.43 -17.88 8.31
C LEU A 157 -14.21 -19.11 7.41
N ARG A 158 -13.00 -19.32 6.90
CA ARG A 158 -12.67 -20.45 6.03
C ARG A 158 -12.83 -21.79 6.74
N THR A 159 -12.33 -21.90 7.96
CA THR A 159 -12.31 -23.16 8.72
C THR A 159 -13.70 -23.79 8.91
N PRO A 160 -14.74 -23.07 9.41
CA PRO A 160 -16.08 -23.64 9.57
C PRO A 160 -16.72 -23.97 8.20
N LEU A 161 -16.51 -23.14 7.17
CA LEU A 161 -17.10 -23.37 5.86
C LEU A 161 -16.52 -24.64 5.19
N VAL A 162 -15.20 -24.86 5.30
CA VAL A 162 -14.57 -26.11 4.83
C VAL A 162 -15.09 -27.31 5.60
N SER A 163 -15.25 -27.21 6.93
CA SER A 163 -15.77 -28.29 7.76
C SER A 163 -17.22 -28.65 7.39
N VAL A 164 -18.07 -27.66 7.11
CA VAL A 164 -19.45 -27.90 6.66
C VAL A 164 -19.45 -28.63 5.33
N ASN A 165 -18.65 -28.22 4.33
CA ASN A 165 -18.59 -28.93 3.06
C ASN A 165 -18.16 -30.39 3.24
N HIS A 166 -17.12 -30.63 4.05
CA HIS A 166 -16.66 -31.98 4.32
C HIS A 166 -17.74 -32.88 4.94
N ILE A 167 -18.49 -32.36 5.93
CA ILE A 167 -19.60 -33.08 6.54
C ILE A 167 -20.69 -33.42 5.51
N LEU A 168 -21.03 -32.47 4.64
CA LEU A 168 -22.05 -32.66 3.61
C LEU A 168 -21.60 -33.68 2.54
N GLU A 169 -20.32 -33.72 2.20
CA GLU A 169 -19.72 -34.73 1.32
C GLU A 169 -19.82 -36.13 1.93
N LEU A 170 -19.52 -36.28 3.24
CA LEU A 170 -19.68 -37.53 3.96
C LEU A 170 -21.15 -38.03 4.02
N PHE A 171 -22.12 -37.11 4.05
CA PHE A 171 -23.53 -37.49 3.90
C PHE A 171 -23.81 -38.01 2.48
N GLN A 172 -23.26 -37.41 1.44
CA GLN A 172 -23.43 -37.88 0.07
C GLN A 172 -22.79 -39.26 -0.18
N GLU A 173 -21.67 -39.54 0.49
CA GLU A 173 -20.98 -40.85 0.46
C GLU A 173 -21.73 -41.91 1.22
N GLY A 174 -22.82 -41.57 1.94
CA GLY A 174 -23.65 -42.52 2.68
C GLY A 174 -23.09 -42.93 4.03
N LEU A 175 -22.07 -42.24 4.55
CA LEU A 175 -21.41 -42.61 5.83
C LEU A 175 -22.38 -42.51 7.02
N TYR A 176 -23.41 -41.67 6.93
CA TYR A 176 -24.43 -41.45 7.97
C TYR A 176 -25.77 -42.09 7.65
N GLY A 177 -25.83 -42.97 6.65
CA GLY A 177 -27.01 -43.69 6.22
C GLY A 177 -27.46 -43.35 4.81
N GLU A 178 -28.50 -44.05 4.32
CA GLU A 178 -29.05 -43.80 2.98
C GLU A 178 -29.73 -42.42 2.90
N ILE A 179 -29.38 -41.63 1.89
CA ILE A 179 -30.02 -40.33 1.61
C ILE A 179 -31.02 -40.47 0.47
N THR A 180 -32.17 -39.80 0.60
CA THR A 180 -33.16 -39.75 -0.48
C THR A 180 -32.67 -38.88 -1.62
N PRO A 181 -33.17 -39.05 -2.88
CA PRO A 181 -32.83 -38.17 -3.99
C PRO A 181 -33.17 -36.71 -3.72
N GLU A 182 -34.15 -36.43 -2.88
CA GLU A 182 -34.52 -35.09 -2.46
C GLU A 182 -33.51 -34.50 -1.49
N MET A 183 -33.06 -35.26 -0.48
CA MET A 183 -32.00 -34.86 0.43
C MET A 183 -30.70 -34.59 -0.33
N SER A 184 -30.33 -35.48 -1.28
CA SER A 184 -29.15 -35.28 -2.13
C SER A 184 -29.19 -33.95 -2.87
N ARG A 185 -30.34 -33.59 -3.47
CA ARG A 185 -30.51 -32.27 -4.13
C ARG A 185 -30.32 -31.10 -3.18
N VAL A 186 -30.87 -31.17 -1.98
CA VAL A 186 -30.72 -30.10 -0.97
C VAL A 186 -29.26 -29.97 -0.55
N ILE A 187 -28.57 -31.10 -0.29
CA ILE A 187 -27.14 -31.13 0.06
C ILE A 187 -26.30 -30.48 -1.03
N HIS A 188 -26.53 -30.78 -2.30
CA HIS A 188 -25.82 -30.14 -3.41
C HIS A 188 -26.02 -28.61 -3.44
N VAL A 189 -27.23 -28.12 -3.19
CA VAL A 189 -27.50 -26.70 -3.12
C VAL A 189 -26.72 -26.03 -1.96
N ILE A 190 -26.65 -26.69 -0.80
CA ILE A 190 -25.91 -26.16 0.36
C ILE A 190 -24.41 -26.15 0.07
N ILE A 191 -23.85 -27.25 -0.46
CA ILE A 191 -22.43 -27.31 -0.84
C ILE A 191 -22.10 -26.18 -1.83
N ARG A 192 -22.90 -26.00 -2.87
CA ARG A 192 -22.70 -24.94 -3.84
C ARG A 192 -22.73 -23.55 -3.21
N SER A 193 -23.70 -23.29 -2.35
CA SER A 193 -23.81 -22.00 -1.63
C SER A 193 -22.60 -21.75 -0.74
N ASN A 194 -22.15 -22.77 0.00
CA ASN A 194 -21.02 -22.68 0.89
C ASN A 194 -19.68 -22.51 0.13
N THR A 195 -19.53 -23.19 -1.02
CA THR A 195 -18.37 -22.98 -1.91
C THR A 195 -18.31 -21.56 -2.45
N ASN A 196 -19.45 -21.00 -2.85
CA ASN A 196 -19.52 -19.60 -3.27
C ASN A 196 -19.11 -18.63 -2.15
N LEU A 197 -19.50 -18.91 -0.89
CA LEU A 197 -19.06 -18.11 0.27
C LEU A 197 -17.55 -18.22 0.49
N LEU A 198 -16.96 -19.41 0.37
CA LEU A 198 -15.52 -19.61 0.46
C LEU A 198 -14.76 -18.81 -0.62
N GLU A 199 -15.24 -18.84 -1.85
CA GLU A 199 -14.67 -18.06 -2.95
C GLU A 199 -14.77 -16.56 -2.66
N MET A 200 -15.92 -16.08 -2.14
CA MET A 200 -16.10 -14.68 -1.75
C MET A 200 -15.10 -14.23 -0.69
N VAL A 201 -14.92 -15.03 0.37
CA VAL A 201 -13.99 -14.75 1.46
C VAL A 201 -12.56 -14.70 0.94
N ASN A 202 -12.16 -15.67 0.09
CA ASN A 202 -10.83 -15.72 -0.51
C ASN A 202 -10.59 -14.51 -1.44
N ASN A 203 -11.56 -14.16 -2.29
CA ASN A 203 -11.46 -13.03 -3.19
C ASN A 203 -11.35 -11.69 -2.43
N LEU A 204 -12.07 -11.55 -1.30
CA LEU A 204 -12.00 -10.36 -0.46
C LEU A 204 -10.60 -10.15 0.12
N LEU A 205 -9.97 -11.23 0.63
CA LEU A 205 -8.60 -11.18 1.13
C LEU A 205 -7.62 -10.78 0.02
N GLU A 206 -7.76 -11.37 -1.17
CA GLU A 206 -6.85 -11.06 -2.27
C GLU A 206 -6.99 -9.64 -2.78
N VAL A 207 -8.22 -9.13 -2.88
CA VAL A 207 -8.44 -7.70 -3.17
C VAL A 207 -7.70 -6.84 -2.16
N TYR A 208 -7.79 -7.21 -0.88
CA TYR A 208 -7.09 -6.50 0.18
C TYR A 208 -5.55 -6.52 -0.01
N CYS A 209 -4.96 -7.69 -0.31
CA CYS A 209 -3.53 -7.82 -0.56
C CYS A 209 -3.07 -7.01 -1.79
N TYR A 210 -3.87 -6.97 -2.86
CA TYR A 210 -3.55 -6.15 -4.04
C TYR A 210 -3.66 -4.65 -3.76
N GLU A 211 -4.68 -4.20 -3.01
CA GLU A 211 -4.87 -2.78 -2.68
C GLU A 211 -3.75 -2.22 -1.79
N ASN A 212 -3.18 -3.04 -0.91
CA ASN A 212 -2.10 -2.63 -0.02
C ASN A 212 -0.70 -2.87 -0.59
N GLY A 213 -0.58 -3.44 -1.78
CA GLY A 213 0.72 -3.75 -2.40
C GLY A 213 1.47 -4.92 -1.73
N GLU A 214 0.76 -5.75 -0.96
CA GLU A 214 1.31 -6.88 -0.20
C GLU A 214 1.40 -8.16 -1.04
N LYS A 215 0.70 -8.19 -2.19
CA LYS A 215 0.74 -9.34 -3.09
C LYS A 215 2.09 -9.44 -3.77
N ILE A 216 2.84 -10.47 -3.42
CA ILE A 216 4.10 -10.81 -4.08
C ILE A 216 3.78 -11.67 -5.28
N LEU A 217 4.06 -11.15 -6.48
CA LEU A 217 3.90 -11.87 -7.74
C LEU A 217 5.18 -12.64 -8.10
N ASN A 218 5.02 -13.88 -8.55
CA ASN A 218 6.13 -14.70 -9.00
C ASN A 218 6.26 -14.62 -10.52
N PHE A 219 6.95 -13.61 -11.01
CA PHE A 219 7.17 -13.39 -12.43
C PHE A 219 8.12 -14.42 -13.02
N THR A 220 7.63 -15.19 -13.99
CA THR A 220 8.40 -16.16 -14.75
C THR A 220 8.14 -15.99 -16.24
N LYS A 221 9.10 -16.41 -17.08
CA LYS A 221 8.88 -16.49 -18.53
C LYS A 221 7.92 -17.64 -18.82
N LEU A 222 6.81 -17.37 -19.49
CA LEU A 222 5.75 -18.35 -19.76
C LEU A 222 5.20 -18.18 -21.18
N LYS A 223 4.65 -19.26 -21.73
CA LYS A 223 3.88 -19.24 -22.98
C LYS A 223 2.41 -19.00 -22.65
N ILE A 224 1.84 -17.93 -23.15
CA ILE A 224 0.44 -17.61 -22.86
C ILE A 224 -0.55 -18.59 -23.45
N ILE A 225 -0.21 -19.21 -24.60
CA ILE A 225 -1.05 -20.21 -25.27
C ILE A 225 -1.27 -21.43 -24.36
N ASP A 226 -0.25 -21.88 -23.62
CA ASP A 226 -0.35 -23.05 -22.74
C ASP A 226 -1.40 -22.81 -21.63
N ILE A 227 -1.48 -21.57 -21.11
CA ILE A 227 -2.48 -21.21 -20.10
C ILE A 227 -3.88 -21.15 -20.72
N LEU A 228 -4.01 -20.60 -21.93
CA LEU A 228 -5.30 -20.54 -22.63
C LEU A 228 -5.84 -21.92 -22.94
N GLU A 229 -4.99 -22.83 -23.44
CA GLU A 229 -5.37 -24.22 -23.73
C GLU A 229 -5.80 -24.96 -22.46
N GLU A 230 -5.04 -24.83 -21.37
CA GLU A 230 -5.38 -25.41 -20.05
C GLU A 230 -6.75 -24.93 -19.56
N VAL A 231 -7.00 -23.60 -19.59
CA VAL A 231 -8.27 -23.03 -19.15
C VAL A 231 -9.43 -23.42 -20.05
N CYS A 232 -9.24 -23.43 -21.38
CA CYS A 232 -10.26 -23.89 -22.32
C CYS A 232 -10.59 -25.37 -22.11
N GLN A 233 -9.58 -26.22 -21.89
CA GLN A 233 -9.80 -27.64 -21.60
C GLN A 233 -10.59 -27.83 -20.30
N GLN A 234 -10.27 -27.08 -19.27
CA GLN A 234 -10.95 -27.11 -17.96
C GLN A 234 -12.42 -26.68 -18.07
N LEU A 235 -12.73 -25.67 -18.91
CA LEU A 235 -14.08 -25.09 -19.01
C LEU A 235 -14.95 -25.70 -20.10
N THR A 236 -14.37 -26.51 -21.00
CA THR A 236 -15.11 -27.20 -22.08
C THR A 236 -16.27 -28.07 -21.58
N PRO A 237 -16.15 -28.86 -20.48
CA PRO A 237 -17.29 -29.61 -19.95
C PRO A 237 -18.46 -28.73 -19.56
N LEU A 238 -18.18 -27.59 -18.92
CA LEU A 238 -19.19 -26.61 -18.48
C LEU A 238 -19.91 -25.98 -19.70
N ALA A 239 -19.16 -25.62 -20.75
CA ALA A 239 -19.72 -25.07 -21.97
C ALA A 239 -20.61 -26.12 -22.66
N ARG A 240 -20.17 -27.39 -22.77
CA ARG A 240 -20.93 -28.49 -23.37
C ARG A 240 -22.21 -28.80 -22.59
N GLU A 241 -22.19 -28.77 -21.28
CA GLU A 241 -23.39 -28.97 -20.45
C GLU A 241 -24.47 -27.93 -20.78
N LYS A 242 -24.07 -26.71 -21.10
CA LYS A 242 -24.96 -25.62 -21.53
C LYS A 242 -25.27 -25.65 -23.02
N GLY A 243 -24.67 -26.56 -23.83
CA GLY A 243 -24.81 -26.59 -25.26
C GLY A 243 -24.14 -25.45 -26.02
N LEU A 244 -23.09 -24.87 -25.45
CA LEU A 244 -22.32 -23.77 -26.03
C LEU A 244 -21.08 -24.31 -26.76
N GLU A 245 -20.70 -23.64 -27.85
CA GLU A 245 -19.44 -23.87 -28.54
C GLU A 245 -18.34 -22.99 -27.89
N LEU A 246 -17.24 -23.62 -27.43
CA LEU A 246 -16.06 -22.92 -26.89
C LEU A 246 -14.90 -23.13 -27.86
N SER A 247 -14.37 -22.06 -28.44
CA SER A 247 -13.28 -22.12 -29.41
C SER A 247 -12.13 -21.20 -29.08
N LEU A 248 -10.89 -21.67 -29.31
CA LEU A 248 -9.66 -20.91 -29.16
C LEU A 248 -9.03 -20.70 -30.55
N ASN A 249 -8.96 -19.44 -30.98
CA ASN A 249 -8.35 -19.03 -32.24
C ASN A 249 -6.98 -18.41 -31.96
N ALA A 250 -5.95 -19.15 -32.22
CA ALA A 250 -4.54 -18.73 -32.06
C ALA A 250 -3.79 -18.83 -33.40
N GLU A 251 -4.50 -18.70 -34.52
CA GLU A 251 -3.90 -18.72 -35.85
C GLU A 251 -2.89 -17.59 -36.00
N ASN A 252 -1.65 -17.92 -36.38
CA ASN A 252 -0.51 -17.00 -36.47
C ASN A 252 0.05 -16.48 -35.12
N ALA A 253 -0.36 -17.02 -33.97
CA ALA A 253 0.14 -16.56 -32.68
C ALA A 253 1.59 -16.97 -32.39
N GLY A 254 2.15 -17.95 -33.13
CA GLY A 254 3.52 -18.42 -32.91
C GLY A 254 3.79 -18.83 -31.45
N GLU A 255 5.05 -18.86 -31.07
CA GLU A 255 5.44 -19.04 -29.65
C GLU A 255 5.55 -17.69 -28.94
N ILE A 256 4.42 -17.20 -28.38
CA ILE A 256 4.40 -15.94 -27.63
C ILE A 256 4.83 -16.21 -26.18
N PHE A 257 5.98 -15.65 -25.82
CA PHE A 257 6.45 -15.64 -24.43
C PHE A 257 6.19 -14.28 -23.82
N LEU A 258 5.72 -14.27 -22.58
CA LEU A 258 5.63 -13.07 -21.76
C LEU A 258 6.21 -13.36 -20.38
N THR A 259 6.48 -12.29 -19.62
CA THR A 259 6.93 -12.38 -18.24
C THR A 259 5.74 -12.09 -17.33
N GLY A 260 5.33 -13.08 -16.52
CA GLY A 260 4.15 -12.93 -15.66
C GLY A 260 4.04 -14.03 -14.61
N ASP A 261 3.08 -13.87 -13.71
CA ASP A 261 2.69 -14.88 -12.74
C ASP A 261 1.64 -15.82 -13.37
N ARG A 262 2.07 -17.08 -13.62
CA ARG A 262 1.23 -18.10 -14.27
C ARG A 262 -0.10 -18.32 -13.54
N LEU A 263 -0.07 -18.37 -12.21
CA LEU A 263 -1.26 -18.68 -11.42
C LEU A 263 -2.27 -17.54 -11.49
N GLU A 264 -1.80 -16.31 -11.38
CA GLU A 264 -2.66 -15.13 -11.43
C GLU A 264 -3.23 -14.89 -12.82
N LEU A 265 -2.43 -15.07 -13.87
CA LEU A 265 -2.92 -14.98 -15.26
C LEU A 265 -3.94 -16.08 -15.58
N ARG A 266 -3.70 -17.33 -15.16
CA ARG A 266 -4.67 -18.41 -15.27
C ARG A 266 -5.99 -18.07 -14.58
N ARG A 267 -5.92 -17.46 -13.40
CA ARG A 267 -7.10 -17.02 -12.66
C ARG A 267 -7.90 -15.96 -13.40
N VAL A 268 -7.23 -14.95 -13.97
CA VAL A 268 -7.90 -13.93 -14.81
C VAL A 268 -8.63 -14.59 -15.96
N LEU A 269 -7.94 -15.45 -16.72
CA LEU A 269 -8.52 -16.11 -17.89
C LEU A 269 -9.68 -17.04 -17.51
N THR A 270 -9.55 -17.80 -16.42
CA THR A 270 -10.64 -18.64 -15.89
C THR A 270 -11.86 -17.81 -15.53
N ASN A 271 -11.67 -16.64 -14.88
CA ASN A 271 -12.75 -15.74 -14.52
C ASN A 271 -13.43 -15.13 -15.77
N LEU A 272 -12.66 -14.67 -16.75
CA LEU A 272 -13.21 -14.04 -17.95
C LEU A 272 -13.97 -15.03 -18.80
N ILE A 273 -13.37 -16.20 -19.11
CA ILE A 273 -14.00 -17.26 -19.92
C ILE A 273 -15.17 -17.88 -19.17
N GLY A 274 -15.04 -18.08 -17.86
CA GLY A 274 -16.14 -18.56 -17.01
C GLY A 274 -17.34 -17.63 -17.00
N ASN A 275 -17.11 -16.30 -16.94
CA ASN A 275 -18.17 -15.31 -17.06
C ASN A 275 -18.85 -15.33 -18.44
N ALA A 276 -18.08 -15.43 -19.52
CA ALA A 276 -18.60 -15.57 -20.87
C ALA A 276 -19.53 -16.79 -20.99
N ILE A 277 -19.11 -17.97 -20.51
CA ILE A 277 -19.94 -19.19 -20.48
C ILE A 277 -21.17 -19.01 -19.58
N LYS A 278 -21.00 -18.35 -18.42
CA LYS A 278 -22.07 -18.15 -17.45
C LYS A 278 -23.22 -17.32 -18.02
N PHE A 279 -22.88 -16.22 -18.70
CA PHE A 279 -23.86 -15.23 -19.19
C PHE A 279 -24.36 -15.51 -20.63
N THR A 280 -23.82 -16.53 -21.28
CA THR A 280 -24.32 -17.02 -22.56
C THR A 280 -25.30 -18.18 -22.33
N GLN A 281 -26.52 -18.03 -22.84
CA GLN A 281 -27.55 -19.08 -22.75
C GLN A 281 -27.53 -20.00 -24.01
N LYS A 282 -27.29 -19.43 -25.19
CA LYS A 282 -27.18 -20.12 -26.48
C LYS A 282 -26.20 -19.38 -27.34
N GLY A 283 -25.44 -20.12 -28.15
CA GLY A 283 -24.46 -19.56 -29.05
C GLY A 283 -23.04 -20.04 -28.76
N ASP A 284 -22.08 -19.14 -28.80
CA ASP A 284 -20.67 -19.48 -28.74
C ASP A 284 -19.88 -18.51 -27.81
N VAL A 285 -18.71 -19.01 -27.38
CA VAL A 285 -17.67 -18.26 -26.71
C VAL A 285 -16.37 -18.45 -27.48
N LYS A 286 -15.81 -17.36 -27.99
CA LYS A 286 -14.58 -17.35 -28.78
C LYS A 286 -13.45 -16.65 -28.04
N ILE A 287 -12.30 -17.29 -28.02
CA ILE A 287 -11.07 -16.71 -27.49
C ILE A 287 -10.11 -16.44 -28.64
N HIS A 288 -9.65 -15.23 -28.80
CA HIS A 288 -8.68 -14.83 -29.81
C HIS A 288 -7.37 -14.44 -29.17
N LEU A 289 -6.27 -15.01 -29.62
CA LEU A 289 -4.92 -14.60 -29.21
C LEU A 289 -4.28 -13.85 -30.38
N ILE A 290 -4.07 -12.55 -30.20
CA ILE A 290 -3.51 -11.64 -31.19
C ILE A 290 -2.06 -11.32 -30.79
N PRO A 291 -1.07 -11.70 -31.63
CA PRO A 291 0.34 -11.47 -31.31
C PRO A 291 0.70 -9.99 -31.28
N ALA A 292 1.77 -9.68 -30.55
CA ALA A 292 2.43 -8.38 -30.63
C ALA A 292 2.99 -8.14 -32.05
N THR A 293 3.08 -6.89 -32.45
CA THR A 293 3.65 -6.46 -33.73
C THR A 293 4.89 -5.57 -33.47
N GLU A 294 5.63 -5.20 -34.53
CA GLU A 294 6.76 -4.27 -34.37
C GLU A 294 6.32 -2.89 -33.84
N GLU A 295 5.07 -2.50 -34.08
CA GLU A 295 4.50 -1.23 -33.62
C GLU A 295 3.80 -1.33 -32.25
N ASP A 296 3.36 -2.54 -31.87
CA ASP A 296 2.62 -2.81 -30.63
C ASP A 296 3.27 -3.95 -29.84
N THR A 297 3.96 -3.60 -28.76
CA THR A 297 4.70 -4.55 -27.88
C THR A 297 3.79 -5.33 -26.93
N PHE A 298 2.49 -5.34 -27.17
CA PHE A 298 1.51 -6.02 -26.33
C PHE A 298 0.89 -7.21 -27.07
N VAL A 299 0.80 -8.35 -26.38
CA VAL A 299 -0.09 -9.43 -26.80
C VAL A 299 -1.51 -9.13 -26.34
N THR A 300 -2.49 -9.37 -27.19
CA THR A 300 -3.90 -9.13 -26.87
C THR A 300 -4.66 -10.44 -26.84
N ILE A 301 -5.40 -10.68 -25.76
CA ILE A 301 -6.32 -11.79 -25.59
C ILE A 301 -7.73 -11.21 -25.59
N VAL A 302 -8.57 -11.66 -26.49
CA VAL A 302 -9.97 -11.24 -26.59
C VAL A 302 -10.87 -12.43 -26.29
N VAL A 303 -11.78 -12.26 -25.33
CA VAL A 303 -12.84 -13.23 -25.00
C VAL A 303 -14.16 -12.63 -25.45
N GLU A 304 -14.78 -13.25 -26.43
CA GLU A 304 -16.06 -12.83 -27.02
C GLU A 304 -17.15 -13.84 -26.72
N ASP A 305 -18.30 -13.36 -26.30
CA ASP A 305 -19.50 -14.15 -26.06
C ASP A 305 -20.71 -13.58 -26.80
N THR A 306 -21.67 -14.43 -27.12
CA THR A 306 -22.95 -14.07 -27.70
C THR A 306 -24.09 -14.07 -26.66
N GLY A 307 -23.74 -13.67 -25.42
CA GLY A 307 -24.62 -13.69 -24.27
C GLY A 307 -25.57 -12.49 -24.20
N ILE A 308 -26.11 -12.28 -23.00
CA ILE A 308 -27.11 -11.22 -22.74
C ILE A 308 -26.56 -9.79 -22.90
N GLY A 309 -25.25 -9.63 -22.95
CA GLY A 309 -24.59 -8.31 -22.99
C GLY A 309 -24.71 -7.53 -21.67
N ILE A 310 -24.18 -6.31 -21.70
CA ILE A 310 -24.13 -5.39 -20.55
C ILE A 310 -24.70 -4.05 -21.02
N SER A 311 -25.55 -3.43 -20.23
CA SER A 311 -26.11 -2.12 -20.55
C SER A 311 -25.04 -1.01 -20.52
N ALA A 312 -25.24 0.05 -21.32
CA ALA A 312 -24.33 1.20 -21.34
C ALA A 312 -24.18 1.91 -19.97
N GLU A 313 -25.22 1.80 -19.14
CA GLU A 313 -25.19 2.37 -17.79
C GLU A 313 -24.35 1.56 -16.81
N GLU A 314 -24.26 0.24 -17.01
CA GLU A 314 -23.50 -0.67 -16.15
C GLU A 314 -22.03 -0.79 -16.56
N LEU A 315 -21.71 -0.66 -17.85
CA LEU A 315 -20.35 -0.81 -18.39
C LEU A 315 -19.26 -0.05 -17.61
N PRO A 316 -19.44 1.22 -17.20
CA PRO A 316 -18.41 1.94 -16.44
C PRO A 316 -18.15 1.34 -15.05
N ARG A 317 -19.11 0.60 -14.51
CA ARG A 317 -19.12 0.12 -13.13
C ARG A 317 -18.73 -1.33 -12.95
N ILE A 318 -18.64 -2.12 -14.02
CA ILE A 318 -18.37 -3.57 -13.94
C ILE A 318 -17.02 -3.93 -13.30
N PHE A 319 -16.08 -2.98 -13.27
CA PHE A 319 -14.81 -3.12 -12.59
C PHE A 319 -14.79 -2.47 -11.19
N GLU A 320 -15.94 -1.96 -10.70
CA GLU A 320 -16.04 -1.45 -9.33
C GLU A 320 -16.09 -2.62 -8.34
N ARG A 321 -15.57 -2.37 -7.14
CA ARG A 321 -15.57 -3.37 -6.06
C ARG A 321 -16.99 -3.69 -5.61
N LEU A 322 -17.32 -4.98 -5.51
CA LEU A 322 -18.64 -5.49 -5.08
C LEU A 322 -19.80 -5.09 -6.01
N TYR A 323 -19.51 -4.66 -7.23
CA TYR A 323 -20.56 -4.38 -8.19
C TYR A 323 -21.06 -5.69 -8.84
N SER A 324 -22.36 -5.93 -8.75
CA SER A 324 -23.06 -7.02 -9.42
C SER A 324 -24.30 -6.43 -10.11
N GLY A 325 -24.37 -6.55 -11.42
CA GLY A 325 -25.45 -5.96 -12.25
C GLY A 325 -26.85 -6.55 -12.00
N SER A 326 -26.97 -7.66 -11.27
CA SER A 326 -28.25 -8.28 -10.91
C SER A 326 -28.20 -8.84 -9.50
N PRO A 327 -29.26 -8.63 -8.67
CA PRO A 327 -29.39 -9.19 -7.33
C PRO A 327 -29.37 -10.72 -7.29
N ASP A 328 -29.82 -11.37 -8.38
CA ASP A 328 -29.86 -12.84 -8.52
C ASP A 328 -28.59 -13.44 -9.08
N SER A 329 -27.59 -12.62 -9.45
CA SER A 329 -26.32 -13.15 -9.94
C SER A 329 -25.50 -13.71 -8.79
N SER A 330 -25.18 -15.00 -8.82
CA SER A 330 -24.23 -15.68 -7.93
C SER A 330 -22.78 -15.13 -8.02
N ASN A 331 -22.59 -13.97 -8.63
CA ASN A 331 -21.33 -13.29 -8.77
C ASN A 331 -21.12 -12.28 -7.66
N ASN A 332 -20.05 -12.45 -6.90
CA ASN A 332 -19.72 -11.61 -5.74
C ASN A 332 -19.23 -10.20 -6.09
N GLY A 333 -19.27 -9.78 -7.38
CA GLY A 333 -18.79 -8.47 -7.84
C GLY A 333 -17.29 -8.21 -7.60
N LEU A 334 -16.52 -9.25 -7.27
CA LEU A 334 -15.09 -9.15 -7.00
C LEU A 334 -14.21 -9.70 -8.14
N GLY A 335 -14.76 -10.58 -8.99
CA GLY A 335 -13.98 -11.28 -10.00
C GLY A 335 -13.36 -10.34 -11.05
N LEU A 336 -14.17 -9.47 -11.66
CA LEU A 336 -13.68 -8.51 -12.67
C LEU A 336 -12.79 -7.44 -12.03
N TYR A 337 -13.14 -6.95 -10.83
CA TYR A 337 -12.29 -6.02 -10.08
C TYR A 337 -10.90 -6.62 -9.82
N LEU A 338 -10.84 -7.86 -9.33
CA LEU A 338 -9.58 -8.57 -9.08
C LEU A 338 -8.82 -8.85 -10.39
N SER A 339 -9.53 -9.26 -11.46
CA SER A 339 -8.91 -9.44 -12.77
C SER A 339 -8.21 -8.16 -13.26
N ARG A 340 -8.84 -7.01 -13.10
CA ARG A 340 -8.23 -5.72 -13.43
C ARG A 340 -6.97 -5.45 -12.59
N ARG A 341 -7.03 -5.69 -11.27
CA ARG A 341 -5.86 -5.50 -10.37
C ARG A 341 -4.69 -6.40 -10.74
N ILE A 342 -4.98 -7.66 -11.10
CA ILE A 342 -3.95 -8.61 -11.56
C ILE A 342 -3.32 -8.11 -12.87
N ILE A 343 -4.11 -7.70 -13.84
CA ILE A 343 -3.62 -7.21 -15.14
C ILE A 343 -2.83 -5.90 -14.96
N ASP A 344 -3.32 -4.95 -14.16
CA ASP A 344 -2.59 -3.72 -13.82
C ASP A 344 -1.22 -4.03 -13.19
N ALA A 345 -1.16 -5.01 -12.29
CA ALA A 345 0.09 -5.45 -11.64
C ALA A 345 1.08 -6.14 -12.61
N HIS A 346 0.59 -6.63 -13.75
CA HIS A 346 1.42 -7.16 -14.87
C HIS A 346 1.79 -6.08 -15.89
N GLY A 347 1.48 -4.80 -15.64
CA GLY A 347 1.72 -3.70 -16.58
C GLY A 347 0.80 -3.74 -17.82
N GLY A 348 -0.28 -4.51 -17.74
CA GLY A 348 -1.26 -4.68 -18.82
C GLY A 348 -2.46 -3.75 -18.69
N THR A 349 -3.44 -3.95 -19.59
CA THR A 349 -4.73 -3.26 -19.55
C THR A 349 -5.87 -4.23 -19.85
N ILE A 350 -7.04 -3.99 -19.26
CA ILE A 350 -8.26 -4.73 -19.54
C ILE A 350 -9.36 -3.75 -19.96
N ALA A 351 -10.06 -4.06 -21.04
CA ALA A 351 -11.16 -3.26 -21.56
C ALA A 351 -12.36 -4.16 -21.92
N VAL A 352 -13.55 -3.61 -21.89
CA VAL A 352 -14.79 -4.31 -22.21
C VAL A 352 -15.62 -3.48 -23.18
N THR A 353 -16.13 -4.13 -24.20
CA THR A 353 -17.16 -3.62 -25.11
C THR A 353 -18.35 -4.56 -25.08
N SER A 354 -19.54 -4.05 -24.94
CA SER A 354 -20.76 -4.88 -24.88
C SER A 354 -21.95 -4.11 -25.38
N GLU A 355 -22.87 -4.84 -25.96
CA GLU A 355 -24.20 -4.34 -26.36
C GLU A 355 -25.27 -5.31 -25.85
N LEU A 356 -26.30 -4.78 -25.23
CA LEU A 356 -27.37 -5.60 -24.65
C LEU A 356 -28.00 -6.51 -25.73
N GLU A 357 -28.21 -7.78 -25.39
CA GLU A 357 -28.72 -8.86 -26.26
C GLU A 357 -27.81 -9.24 -27.47
N ARG A 358 -26.60 -8.69 -27.55
CA ARG A 358 -25.61 -9.01 -28.60
C ARG A 358 -24.37 -9.70 -28.08
N GLY A 359 -24.10 -9.58 -26.77
CA GLY A 359 -22.97 -10.20 -26.14
C GLY A 359 -21.91 -9.22 -25.65
N THR A 360 -20.79 -9.79 -25.23
CA THR A 360 -19.69 -9.02 -24.60
C THR A 360 -18.36 -9.43 -25.21
N SER A 361 -17.48 -8.46 -25.39
CA SER A 361 -16.09 -8.68 -25.77
C SER A 361 -15.18 -8.07 -24.72
N VAL A 362 -14.36 -8.90 -24.08
CA VAL A 362 -13.37 -8.50 -23.06
C VAL A 362 -11.98 -8.64 -23.66
N SER A 363 -11.23 -7.56 -23.72
CA SER A 363 -9.86 -7.53 -24.21
C SER A 363 -8.85 -7.32 -23.10
N VAL A 364 -7.84 -8.18 -23.04
CA VAL A 364 -6.70 -8.09 -22.10
C VAL A 364 -5.44 -7.89 -22.92
N ARG A 365 -4.66 -6.86 -22.60
CA ARG A 365 -3.37 -6.57 -23.23
C ARG A 365 -2.25 -6.73 -22.21
N LEU A 366 -1.24 -7.52 -22.54
CA LEU A 366 -0.09 -7.80 -21.67
C LEU A 366 1.21 -7.49 -22.42
N PRO A 367 2.22 -6.88 -21.75
CA PRO A 367 3.52 -6.61 -22.36
C PRO A 367 4.27 -7.92 -22.65
N VAL A 368 5.01 -7.96 -23.76
CA VAL A 368 5.81 -9.11 -24.21
C VAL A 368 7.29 -8.89 -23.90
#